data_9daf32510f5d8288a451ce5b46269621
#
_entry.id   9daf32510f5d8288a451ce5b46269621
#
_cell.length_a   1.000
_cell.length_b   1.000
_cell.length_c   1.000
_cell.angle_alpha   90.00
_cell.angle_beta   90.00
_cell.angle_gamma   90.00
#
_symmetry.space_group_name_H-M   'P 1'
#
loop_
_entity.id
_entity.type
_entity.pdbx_description
1 polymer ?
#
loop_
_entity_poly.entity_id
_entity_poly.type
_entity_poly.pdbx_seq_one_letter_code
_entity_poly.pdbx_strand_id
1 'polypeptide(L)'
;IFAAPGYTEQEQLSNEIRWSGSFSDSWEATLGLYYFDQDVTYREARYIWLPPPLGPEPIGVNLQRALGGDMDSTNFGAFWSNDFHLNESWTITAGLRYTDEQKDAQIITGGCSDNVDFDCTFLDLTGDWSNITPKLGAQFRVNDETQIYGFWSKGFRSGGFNFRNAKPNVIPPGPTNEEENNTFEIGLKTDLLDGRLRFNIAAFHNSIDDMQRELNVPDTDVIVLQGTINAGDVTIKGIEADFIALLAENFSVNLSYGWQDGEYDSVNPDFAAFLGPELPRLAPTNYSLSFSWDIYLGTGLINLMASHSYREGHPYDDANNQKFEDQRRTNASINWFSGNDAWNVALYGKNLEDDANWGNLTSIAGLWIAGPMKKGREYGLEINYRF
;
A
#
# COMPACT_ATOMS: atom_id res chain seq x y z
N ILE A 1 -29.72 -3.73 -2.15
CA ILE A 1 -28.82 -4.21 -1.07
C ILE A 1 -27.77 -5.12 -1.71
N PHE A 2 -26.52 -4.90 -1.37
CA PHE A 2 -25.42 -5.79 -1.73
C PHE A 2 -24.92 -6.48 -0.47
N ALA A 3 -24.75 -7.80 -0.53
CA ALA A 3 -24.10 -8.57 0.51
C ALA A 3 -23.17 -9.60 -0.12
N ALA A 4 -21.97 -9.72 0.43
CA ALA A 4 -20.97 -10.68 -0.01
C ALA A 4 -20.42 -11.45 1.20
N PRO A 5 -21.23 -12.33 1.82
CA PRO A 5 -20.73 -13.18 2.88
C PRO A 5 -19.69 -14.15 2.32
N GLY A 6 -18.64 -14.35 3.07
CA GLY A 6 -17.58 -15.28 2.72
C GLY A 6 -16.79 -15.69 3.94
N TYR A 7 -15.99 -16.72 3.77
CA TYR A 7 -14.99 -17.09 4.75
C TYR A 7 -13.67 -17.43 4.08
N THR A 8 -12.60 -17.28 4.83
CA THR A 8 -11.26 -17.70 4.43
C THR A 8 -10.68 -18.54 5.54
N GLU A 9 -10.20 -19.69 5.19
CA GLU A 9 -9.38 -20.55 6.06
C GLU A 9 -7.97 -20.57 5.48
N GLN A 10 -6.97 -20.42 6.34
CA GLN A 10 -5.58 -20.32 5.91
C GLN A 10 -4.69 -21.00 6.92
N GLU A 11 -3.86 -21.91 6.43
CA GLU A 11 -2.76 -22.49 7.17
C GLU A 11 -1.45 -22.10 6.49
N GLN A 12 -0.41 -21.81 7.28
CA GLN A 12 0.89 -21.48 6.71
C GLN A 12 2.04 -21.91 7.59
N LEU A 13 3.14 -22.25 6.94
CA LEU A 13 4.44 -22.51 7.56
C LEU A 13 5.50 -21.64 6.89
N SER A 14 6.30 -20.94 7.67
CA SER A 14 7.47 -20.22 7.15
C SER A 14 8.71 -20.54 7.96
N ASN A 15 9.84 -20.73 7.27
CA ASN A 15 11.14 -20.95 7.88
C ASN A 15 12.19 -20.09 7.18
N GLU A 16 13.01 -19.41 7.95
CA GLU A 16 14.17 -18.69 7.44
C GLU A 16 15.40 -19.05 8.25
N ILE A 17 16.47 -19.41 7.55
CA ILE A 17 17.79 -19.59 8.13
C ILE A 17 18.67 -18.48 7.58
N ARG A 18 19.17 -17.63 8.47
CA ARG A 18 20.02 -16.50 8.12
C ARG A 18 21.35 -16.61 8.84
N TRP A 19 22.40 -16.37 8.10
CA TRP A 19 23.74 -16.21 8.65
C TRP A 19 24.27 -14.84 8.24
N SER A 20 24.69 -14.04 9.23
CA SER A 20 25.24 -12.70 9.05
C SER A 20 26.55 -12.56 9.83
N GLY A 21 27.53 -11.89 9.26
CA GLY A 21 28.79 -11.64 9.92
C GLY A 21 29.71 -10.70 9.17
N SER A 22 30.69 -10.19 9.89
CA SER A 22 31.82 -9.43 9.33
C SER A 22 32.95 -10.39 9.04
N PHE A 23 33.37 -10.44 7.79
CA PHE A 23 34.51 -11.28 7.35
C PHE A 23 35.83 -10.56 7.47
N SER A 24 35.79 -9.24 7.48
CA SER A 24 36.91 -8.33 7.75
C SER A 24 36.33 -6.98 8.19
N ASP A 25 37.20 -6.04 8.58
CA ASP A 25 36.83 -4.67 8.91
C ASP A 25 36.15 -3.93 7.71
N SER A 26 36.36 -4.46 6.50
CA SER A 26 35.85 -3.86 5.26
C SER A 26 34.77 -4.68 4.56
N TRP A 27 34.33 -5.82 5.11
CA TRP A 27 33.35 -6.67 4.44
C TRP A 27 32.39 -7.33 5.41
N GLU A 28 31.13 -6.99 5.24
CA GLU A 28 29.98 -7.60 5.91
C GLU A 28 29.13 -8.36 4.90
N ALA A 29 28.61 -9.54 5.30
CA ALA A 29 27.74 -10.32 4.43
C ALA A 29 26.59 -10.96 5.21
N THR A 30 25.49 -11.14 4.50
CA THR A 30 24.34 -11.92 4.94
C THR A 30 23.96 -12.92 3.87
N LEU A 31 23.82 -14.19 4.27
CA LEU A 31 23.30 -15.29 3.45
C LEU A 31 22.03 -15.79 4.09
N GLY A 32 21.02 -16.15 3.30
CA GLY A 32 19.80 -16.73 3.84
C GLY A 32 19.11 -17.68 2.89
N LEU A 33 18.39 -18.62 3.50
CA LEU A 33 17.47 -19.52 2.84
C LEU A 33 16.08 -19.31 3.45
N TYR A 34 15.09 -19.27 2.60
CA TYR A 34 13.70 -19.06 2.98
C TYR A 34 12.84 -20.16 2.37
N TYR A 35 11.91 -20.68 3.15
CA TYR A 35 10.87 -21.58 2.70
C TYR A 35 9.53 -21.11 3.25
N PHE A 36 8.52 -21.16 2.41
CA PHE A 36 7.13 -20.84 2.77
C PHE A 36 6.21 -21.84 2.10
N ASP A 37 5.20 -22.25 2.85
CA ASP A 37 4.16 -23.17 2.44
C ASP A 37 2.83 -22.66 2.98
N GLN A 38 1.79 -22.63 2.15
CA GLN A 38 0.50 -22.06 2.51
C GLN A 38 -0.64 -22.77 1.79
N ASP A 39 -1.65 -23.15 2.57
CA ASP A 39 -2.93 -23.64 2.09
C ASP A 39 -4.00 -22.58 2.36
N VAL A 40 -4.80 -22.24 1.34
CA VAL A 40 -5.88 -21.26 1.44
C VAL A 40 -7.17 -21.84 0.88
N THR A 41 -8.22 -21.84 1.67
CA THR A 41 -9.60 -22.03 1.22
C THR A 41 -10.32 -20.70 1.24
N TYR A 42 -10.83 -20.25 0.10
CA TYR A 42 -11.64 -19.05 -0.02
C TYR A 42 -13.00 -19.37 -0.59
N ARG A 43 -14.06 -18.89 0.08
CA ARG A 43 -15.45 -19.03 -0.38
C ARG A 43 -16.18 -17.72 -0.21
N GLU A 44 -16.88 -17.27 -1.24
CA GLU A 44 -17.69 -16.05 -1.23
C GLU A 44 -19.02 -16.33 -1.95
N ALA A 45 -20.12 -15.82 -1.38
CA ALA A 45 -21.40 -15.75 -2.06
C ALA A 45 -21.77 -14.28 -2.25
N ARG A 46 -22.26 -13.91 -3.42
CA ARG A 46 -22.70 -12.54 -3.73
C ARG A 46 -24.19 -12.47 -3.91
N TYR A 47 -24.82 -11.55 -3.18
CA TYR A 47 -26.26 -11.26 -3.25
C TYR A 47 -26.44 -9.81 -3.64
N ILE A 48 -27.21 -9.54 -4.68
CA ILE A 48 -27.62 -8.19 -5.05
C ILE A 48 -29.13 -8.13 -5.03
N TRP A 49 -29.67 -7.22 -4.23
CA TRP A 49 -31.09 -6.95 -4.15
C TRP A 49 -31.36 -5.51 -4.61
N LEU A 50 -32.13 -5.35 -5.69
CA LEU A 50 -32.52 -4.06 -6.23
C LEU A 50 -33.96 -3.74 -5.78
N PRO A 51 -34.22 -2.62 -5.09
CA PRO A 51 -35.58 -2.21 -4.71
C PRO A 51 -36.38 -1.72 -5.92
N PRO A 52 -37.72 -1.80 -5.91
CA PRO A 52 -38.54 -1.05 -6.85
C PRO A 52 -38.21 0.46 -6.77
N PRO A 53 -38.18 1.24 -7.88
CA PRO A 53 -38.84 0.98 -9.18
C PRO A 53 -37.91 0.39 -10.25
N LEU A 54 -36.76 -0.13 -9.93
CA LEU A 54 -35.80 -0.68 -10.89
C LEU A 54 -36.26 -2.05 -11.46
N GLY A 55 -37.43 -2.55 -11.00
CA GLY A 55 -38.10 -3.74 -11.51
C GLY A 55 -39.52 -3.86 -10.97
N PRO A 56 -40.46 -4.57 -11.67
CA PRO A 56 -41.89 -4.66 -11.35
C PRO A 56 -42.21 -5.56 -10.13
N GLU A 57 -41.29 -6.29 -9.62
CA GLU A 57 -41.33 -7.05 -8.37
C GLU A 57 -40.00 -6.83 -7.64
N PRO A 58 -39.88 -7.12 -6.33
CA PRO A 58 -38.56 -7.24 -5.75
C PRO A 58 -37.87 -8.36 -6.52
N ILE A 59 -37.21 -7.99 -7.62
CA ILE A 59 -36.28 -8.86 -8.28
C ILE A 59 -35.16 -9.01 -7.25
N GLY A 60 -35.33 -9.97 -6.35
CA GLY A 60 -34.19 -10.68 -5.86
C GLY A 60 -33.60 -11.27 -7.12
N VAL A 61 -32.78 -10.52 -7.84
CA VAL A 61 -31.79 -11.09 -8.72
C VAL A 61 -30.94 -11.85 -7.72
N ASN A 62 -31.33 -13.09 -7.52
CA ASN A 62 -30.57 -14.04 -6.75
C ASN A 62 -29.37 -14.34 -7.60
N LEU A 63 -28.43 -13.39 -7.65
CA LEU A 63 -27.08 -13.61 -8.13
C LEU A 63 -26.35 -14.36 -7.01
N GLN A 64 -26.94 -15.48 -6.62
CA GLN A 64 -26.34 -16.44 -5.76
C GLN A 64 -25.30 -17.17 -6.60
N ARG A 65 -24.08 -16.64 -6.61
CA ARG A 65 -22.92 -17.31 -7.15
C ARG A 65 -21.95 -17.57 -6.03
N ALA A 66 -21.67 -18.83 -5.80
CA ALA A 66 -20.50 -19.21 -5.04
C ALA A 66 -19.27 -18.89 -5.89
N LEU A 67 -18.37 -18.16 -5.32
CA LEU A 67 -17.05 -17.82 -5.87
C LEU A 67 -15.99 -18.34 -4.91
N GLY A 68 -14.79 -18.54 -5.39
CA GLY A 68 -13.69 -18.94 -4.55
C GLY A 68 -12.96 -20.15 -5.09
N GLY A 69 -12.32 -20.87 -4.21
CA GLY A 69 -11.52 -22.04 -4.53
C GLY A 69 -10.55 -22.37 -3.41
N ASP A 70 -9.69 -23.30 -3.69
CA ASP A 70 -8.60 -23.74 -2.83
C ASP A 70 -7.28 -23.43 -3.54
N MET A 71 -6.23 -23.07 -2.81
CA MET A 71 -4.92 -22.79 -3.35
C MET A 71 -3.83 -23.26 -2.40
N ASP A 72 -2.94 -24.05 -2.95
CA ASP A 72 -1.69 -24.45 -2.30
C ASP A 72 -0.56 -23.62 -2.92
N SER A 73 0.31 -23.05 -2.09
CA SER A 73 1.41 -22.23 -2.53
C SER A 73 2.69 -22.62 -1.81
N THR A 74 3.74 -22.84 -2.57
CA THR A 74 5.10 -23.04 -2.04
C THR A 74 6.03 -21.97 -2.57
N ASN A 75 6.91 -21.46 -1.71
CA ASN A 75 7.93 -20.48 -2.11
C ASN A 75 9.26 -20.87 -1.49
N PHE A 76 10.28 -20.94 -2.33
CA PHE A 76 11.67 -21.09 -1.91
C PHE A 76 12.45 -19.85 -2.30
N GLY A 77 13.29 -19.36 -1.38
CA GLY A 77 14.18 -18.23 -1.61
C GLY A 77 15.59 -18.50 -1.13
N ALA A 78 16.57 -18.10 -1.92
CA ALA A 78 17.97 -18.04 -1.50
C ALA A 78 18.48 -16.62 -1.75
N PHE A 79 19.11 -16.00 -0.77
CA PHE A 79 19.57 -14.64 -0.90
C PHE A 79 20.94 -14.43 -0.29
N TRP A 80 21.60 -13.42 -0.85
CA TRP A 80 22.93 -12.99 -0.46
C TRP A 80 22.99 -11.46 -0.56
N SER A 81 23.53 -10.81 0.47
CA SER A 81 23.73 -9.37 0.52
C SER A 81 25.09 -9.07 1.12
N ASN A 82 25.81 -8.09 0.57
CA ASN A 82 27.11 -7.66 1.05
C ASN A 82 27.21 -6.17 1.12
N ASP A 83 27.93 -5.70 2.12
CA ASP A 83 28.41 -4.33 2.23
C ASP A 83 29.93 -4.34 2.25
N PHE A 84 30.53 -3.64 1.27
CA PHE A 84 31.94 -3.46 1.13
C PHE A 84 32.33 -2.04 1.50
N HIS A 85 33.00 -1.87 2.64
CA HIS A 85 33.55 -0.61 3.10
C HIS A 85 34.90 -0.38 2.44
N LEU A 86 34.92 0.31 1.28
CA LEU A 86 36.16 0.53 0.52
C LEU A 86 37.14 1.44 1.27
N ASN A 87 36.60 2.36 2.07
CA ASN A 87 37.30 3.23 2.99
C ASN A 87 36.29 3.85 3.96
N GLU A 88 36.71 4.81 4.80
CA GLU A 88 35.83 5.50 5.76
C GLU A 88 34.65 6.25 5.13
N SER A 89 34.76 6.59 3.82
CA SER A 89 33.74 7.38 3.11
C SER A 89 32.86 6.54 2.18
N TRP A 90 33.34 5.44 1.63
CA TRP A 90 32.61 4.68 0.62
C TRP A 90 32.18 3.31 1.10
N THR A 91 30.89 3.02 0.97
CA THR A 91 30.30 1.69 1.11
C THR A 91 29.59 1.31 -0.19
N ILE A 92 29.89 0.13 -0.71
CA ILE A 92 29.22 -0.46 -1.87
C ILE A 92 28.39 -1.63 -1.39
N THR A 93 27.11 -1.63 -1.70
CA THR A 93 26.17 -2.73 -1.43
C THR A 93 25.94 -3.55 -2.69
N ALA A 94 26.04 -4.87 -2.60
CA ALA A 94 25.64 -5.79 -3.66
C ALA A 94 24.79 -6.92 -3.06
N GLY A 95 23.65 -7.16 -3.64
CA GLY A 95 22.72 -8.20 -3.21
C GLY A 95 22.11 -8.97 -4.38
N LEU A 96 21.76 -10.21 -4.13
CA LEU A 96 21.08 -11.09 -5.07
C LEU A 96 20.11 -11.99 -4.33
N ARG A 97 18.89 -12.13 -4.85
CA ARG A 97 17.94 -13.13 -4.37
C ARG A 97 17.42 -13.94 -5.55
N TYR A 98 17.44 -15.24 -5.42
CA TYR A 98 16.65 -16.16 -6.23
C TYR A 98 15.38 -16.49 -5.48
N THR A 99 14.24 -16.48 -6.17
CA THR A 99 12.95 -16.92 -5.65
C THR A 99 12.32 -17.86 -6.65
N ASP A 100 11.76 -18.95 -6.16
CA ASP A 100 11.00 -19.93 -6.92
C ASP A 100 9.66 -20.14 -6.20
N GLU A 101 8.56 -19.95 -6.91
CA GLU A 101 7.22 -20.00 -6.35
C GLU A 101 6.30 -20.82 -7.25
N GLN A 102 5.65 -21.81 -6.65
CA GLN A 102 4.64 -22.63 -7.29
C GLN A 102 3.30 -22.42 -6.62
N LYS A 103 2.24 -22.33 -7.41
CA LYS A 103 0.85 -22.29 -6.93
C LYS A 103 -0.01 -23.27 -7.71
N ASP A 104 -0.74 -24.10 -6.97
CA ASP A 104 -1.77 -24.99 -7.50
C ASP A 104 -3.13 -24.50 -6.96
N ALA A 105 -4.08 -24.28 -7.86
CA ALA A 105 -5.37 -23.72 -7.50
C ALA A 105 -6.52 -24.52 -8.12
N GLN A 106 -7.57 -24.67 -7.34
CA GLN A 106 -8.86 -25.19 -7.80
C GLN A 106 -9.92 -24.11 -7.67
N ILE A 107 -10.39 -23.53 -8.78
CA ILE A 107 -11.29 -22.38 -8.79
C ILE A 107 -12.71 -22.79 -9.13
N ILE A 108 -13.69 -22.25 -8.40
CA ILE A 108 -15.11 -22.40 -8.70
C ILE A 108 -15.46 -21.55 -9.94
N THR A 109 -15.92 -22.16 -11.02
CA THR A 109 -16.27 -21.48 -12.29
C THR A 109 -17.77 -21.41 -12.57
N GLY A 110 -18.60 -22.01 -11.75
CA GLY A 110 -20.06 -22.00 -11.87
C GLY A 110 -20.72 -23.28 -11.39
N GLY A 111 -22.02 -23.40 -11.64
CA GLY A 111 -22.79 -24.62 -11.36
C GLY A 111 -23.14 -24.89 -9.91
N CYS A 112 -22.75 -24.03 -8.99
CA CYS A 112 -23.16 -24.17 -7.58
C CYS A 112 -24.65 -23.84 -7.43
N SER A 113 -25.49 -24.83 -7.18
CA SER A 113 -26.90 -24.63 -6.91
C SER A 113 -27.14 -24.23 -5.45
N ASP A 114 -28.21 -23.50 -5.22
CA ASP A 114 -28.56 -22.77 -3.99
C ASP A 114 -28.84 -23.62 -2.75
N ASN A 115 -28.89 -24.92 -2.86
CA ASN A 115 -29.35 -25.79 -1.78
C ASN A 115 -28.43 -26.99 -1.57
N VAL A 116 -27.61 -26.88 -0.53
CA VAL A 116 -27.06 -27.98 0.28
C VAL A 116 -26.06 -28.95 -0.34
N ASP A 117 -26.18 -29.27 -1.63
CA ASP A 117 -25.17 -30.05 -2.36
C ASP A 117 -24.49 -29.12 -3.37
N PHE A 118 -23.30 -28.64 -3.04
CA PHE A 118 -22.47 -27.81 -3.93
C PHE A 118 -21.99 -28.62 -5.15
N ASP A 119 -22.86 -28.79 -6.13
CA ASP A 119 -22.47 -29.35 -7.42
C ASP A 119 -21.76 -28.24 -8.24
N CYS A 120 -20.59 -27.81 -7.72
CA CYS A 120 -19.80 -26.77 -8.33
C CYS A 120 -18.94 -27.34 -9.44
N THR A 121 -18.81 -26.57 -10.52
CA THR A 121 -17.79 -26.84 -11.54
C THR A 121 -16.48 -26.19 -11.10
N PHE A 122 -15.43 -27.00 -11.02
CA PHE A 122 -14.10 -26.57 -10.64
C PHE A 122 -13.18 -26.54 -11.87
N LEU A 123 -12.21 -25.66 -11.83
CA LEU A 123 -11.11 -25.56 -12.77
C LEU A 123 -9.80 -25.69 -12.03
N ASP A 124 -9.04 -26.72 -12.37
CA ASP A 124 -7.70 -26.91 -11.81
C ASP A 124 -6.69 -26.10 -12.62
N LEU A 125 -5.85 -25.34 -11.95
CA LEU A 125 -4.83 -24.45 -12.52
C LEU A 125 -3.54 -24.62 -11.75
N THR A 126 -2.43 -24.50 -12.46
CA THR A 126 -1.08 -24.47 -11.88
C THR A 126 -0.27 -23.34 -12.49
N GLY A 127 0.65 -22.77 -11.73
CA GLY A 127 1.56 -21.73 -12.19
C GLY A 127 2.86 -21.76 -11.42
N ASP A 128 3.95 -21.55 -12.15
CA ASP A 128 5.31 -21.53 -11.65
C ASP A 128 5.96 -20.20 -12.03
N TRP A 129 6.62 -19.55 -11.06
CA TRP A 129 7.33 -18.29 -11.28
C TRP A 129 8.68 -18.36 -10.59
N SER A 130 9.71 -17.98 -11.32
CA SER A 130 11.05 -17.89 -10.72
C SER A 130 11.76 -16.63 -11.20
N ASN A 131 12.41 -15.93 -10.29
CA ASN A 131 13.07 -14.68 -10.62
C ASN A 131 14.37 -14.49 -9.84
N ILE A 132 15.30 -13.76 -10.45
CA ILE A 132 16.53 -13.29 -9.84
C ILE A 132 16.43 -11.78 -9.66
N THR A 133 16.48 -11.32 -8.42
CA THR A 133 16.35 -9.92 -8.06
C THR A 133 17.65 -9.37 -7.50
N PRO A 134 18.47 -8.70 -8.34
CA PRO A 134 19.70 -8.04 -7.94
C PRO A 134 19.43 -6.70 -7.27
N LYS A 135 20.39 -6.28 -6.42
CA LYS A 135 20.50 -4.93 -5.88
C LYS A 135 21.95 -4.48 -5.94
N LEU A 136 22.18 -3.27 -6.43
CA LEU A 136 23.48 -2.60 -6.40
C LEU A 136 23.31 -1.20 -5.83
N GLY A 137 24.14 -0.83 -4.87
CA GLY A 137 24.08 0.48 -4.23
C GLY A 137 25.46 1.00 -3.91
N ALA A 138 25.55 2.33 -3.79
CA ALA A 138 26.74 3.02 -3.31
C ALA A 138 26.29 4.09 -2.31
N GLN A 139 27.04 4.22 -1.25
CA GLN A 139 26.89 5.27 -0.26
C GLN A 139 28.22 5.99 -0.12
N PHE A 140 28.16 7.32 -0.17
CA PHE A 140 29.29 8.19 0.06
C PHE A 140 29.05 9.06 1.29
N ARG A 141 29.84 8.87 2.33
CA ARG A 141 29.87 9.69 3.51
C ARG A 141 30.74 10.92 3.23
N VAL A 142 30.09 12.07 3.08
CA VAL A 142 30.77 13.36 2.86
C VAL A 142 31.53 13.79 4.11
N ASN A 143 30.89 13.62 5.26
CA ASN A 143 31.40 13.82 6.61
C ASN A 143 30.54 12.99 7.60
N ASP A 144 30.75 13.14 8.91
CA ASP A 144 30.03 12.38 9.93
C ASP A 144 28.52 12.70 9.97
N GLU A 145 28.11 13.83 9.43
CA GLU A 145 26.73 14.32 9.45
C GLU A 145 26.01 14.17 8.12
N THR A 146 26.73 13.95 7.00
CA THR A 146 26.18 14.01 5.66
C THR A 146 26.59 12.80 4.82
N GLN A 147 25.59 12.15 4.24
CA GLN A 147 25.79 11.06 3.28
C GLN A 147 24.93 11.23 2.03
N ILE A 148 25.50 10.84 0.90
CA ILE A 148 24.82 10.71 -0.38
C ILE A 148 24.75 9.21 -0.69
N TYR A 149 23.64 8.75 -1.21
CA TYR A 149 23.52 7.36 -1.64
C TYR A 149 22.79 7.27 -2.97
N GLY A 150 22.97 6.16 -3.64
CA GLY A 150 22.17 5.77 -4.77
C GLY A 150 22.14 4.26 -4.91
N PHE A 151 21.04 3.73 -5.43
CA PHE A 151 20.93 2.31 -5.71
C PHE A 151 20.05 2.04 -6.92
N TRP A 152 20.27 0.89 -7.49
CA TRP A 152 19.36 0.19 -8.38
C TRP A 152 18.97 -1.15 -7.75
N SER A 153 17.71 -1.51 -7.86
CA SER A 153 17.24 -2.82 -7.45
C SER A 153 16.12 -3.30 -8.38
N LYS A 154 16.11 -4.61 -8.63
CA LYS A 154 15.00 -5.30 -9.27
C LYS A 154 14.19 -5.99 -8.18
N GLY A 155 12.86 -5.88 -8.27
CA GLY A 155 11.88 -6.64 -7.52
C GLY A 155 10.96 -7.40 -8.45
N PHE A 156 10.19 -8.37 -7.93
CA PHE A 156 9.14 -9.01 -8.68
C PHE A 156 7.98 -9.42 -7.77
N ARG A 157 6.84 -9.60 -8.37
CA ARG A 157 5.64 -10.17 -7.79
C ARG A 157 5.18 -11.31 -8.66
N SER A 158 5.04 -12.50 -8.10
CA SER A 158 4.54 -13.66 -8.85
C SER A 158 3.14 -13.43 -9.40
N GLY A 159 2.78 -14.16 -10.41
CA GLY A 159 1.41 -14.24 -10.88
C GLY A 159 0.50 -14.96 -9.90
N GLY A 160 -0.74 -15.16 -10.32
CA GLY A 160 -1.76 -15.78 -9.48
C GLY A 160 -3.04 -16.09 -10.25
N PHE A 161 -4.09 -16.40 -9.51
CA PHE A 161 -5.36 -16.87 -10.02
C PHE A 161 -6.54 -16.02 -9.53
N ASN A 162 -7.60 -15.96 -10.35
CA ASN A 162 -8.77 -15.12 -10.12
C ASN A 162 -9.92 -15.88 -9.44
N PHE A 163 -9.91 -15.97 -8.11
CA PHE A 163 -10.93 -16.65 -7.31
C PHE A 163 -12.32 -15.99 -7.33
N ARG A 164 -12.39 -14.71 -7.70
CA ARG A 164 -13.65 -13.94 -7.80
C ARG A 164 -14.20 -13.88 -9.21
N ASN A 165 -13.70 -14.70 -10.10
CA ASN A 165 -14.05 -14.70 -11.51
C ASN A 165 -15.25 -15.57 -11.79
N ALA A 166 -16.40 -14.94 -12.00
CA ALA A 166 -17.64 -15.64 -12.37
C ALA A 166 -17.75 -16.00 -13.84
N LYS A 167 -16.88 -15.46 -14.72
CA LYS A 167 -16.90 -15.70 -16.17
C LYS A 167 -15.46 -15.83 -16.71
N PRO A 168 -14.90 -17.03 -16.69
CA PRO A 168 -13.52 -17.28 -17.15
C PRO A 168 -13.26 -16.92 -18.62
N ASN A 169 -14.32 -16.85 -19.42
CA ASN A 169 -14.21 -16.47 -20.85
C ASN A 169 -14.10 -14.95 -21.06
N VAL A 170 -14.36 -14.14 -20.05
CA VAL A 170 -14.31 -12.67 -20.12
C VAL A 170 -13.05 -12.14 -19.43
N ILE A 171 -12.79 -12.60 -18.22
CA ILE A 171 -11.52 -12.37 -17.52
C ILE A 171 -10.85 -13.75 -17.39
N PRO A 172 -9.62 -13.93 -17.87
CA PRO A 172 -8.91 -15.19 -17.69
C PRO A 172 -8.82 -15.58 -16.21
N PRO A 173 -9.02 -16.86 -15.87
CA PRO A 173 -8.93 -17.31 -14.48
C PRO A 173 -7.50 -17.27 -13.93
N GLY A 174 -6.53 -17.15 -14.80
CA GLY A 174 -5.10 -17.20 -14.54
C GLY A 174 -4.43 -18.37 -15.27
N PRO A 175 -3.13 -18.61 -15.03
CA PRO A 175 -2.26 -17.74 -14.25
C PRO A 175 -2.04 -16.37 -14.91
N THR A 176 -1.92 -15.31 -14.12
CA THR A 176 -1.37 -14.02 -14.59
C THR A 176 0.15 -14.12 -14.69
N ASN A 177 0.76 -13.29 -15.53
CA ASN A 177 2.21 -13.16 -15.57
C ASN A 177 2.73 -12.52 -14.27
N GLU A 178 4.02 -12.70 -13.99
CA GLU A 178 4.70 -11.94 -12.95
C GLU A 178 4.77 -10.44 -13.32
N GLU A 179 4.82 -9.61 -12.30
CA GLU A 179 5.10 -8.18 -12.41
C GLU A 179 6.54 -7.94 -11.96
N GLU A 180 7.31 -7.20 -12.73
CA GLU A 180 8.68 -6.84 -12.40
C GLU A 180 8.81 -5.33 -12.15
N ASN A 181 9.64 -4.95 -11.20
CA ASN A 181 9.89 -3.54 -10.88
C ASN A 181 11.39 -3.27 -10.86
N ASN A 182 11.83 -2.29 -11.64
CA ASN A 182 13.18 -1.76 -11.62
C ASN A 182 13.16 -0.36 -10.96
N THR A 183 13.81 -0.26 -9.81
CA THR A 183 13.90 0.98 -9.01
C THR A 183 15.29 1.58 -9.12
N PHE A 184 15.37 2.85 -9.48
CA PHE A 184 16.56 3.69 -9.31
C PHE A 184 16.24 4.78 -8.29
N GLU A 185 17.12 4.97 -7.31
CA GLU A 185 16.99 6.01 -6.31
C GLU A 185 18.34 6.67 -6.04
N ILE A 186 18.32 7.98 -5.87
CA ILE A 186 19.43 8.77 -5.36
C ILE A 186 18.93 9.66 -4.23
N GLY A 187 19.69 9.77 -3.16
CA GLY A 187 19.29 10.58 -2.01
C GLY A 187 20.46 11.18 -1.25
N LEU A 188 20.10 12.17 -0.45
CA LEU A 188 20.95 12.87 0.51
C LEU A 188 20.31 12.74 1.89
N LYS A 189 21.11 12.41 2.90
CA LYS A 189 20.72 12.47 4.32
C LYS A 189 21.75 13.31 5.05
N THR A 190 21.28 14.29 5.84
CA THR A 190 22.18 15.15 6.57
C THR A 190 21.59 15.60 7.89
N ASP A 191 22.44 15.60 8.92
CA ASP A 191 22.19 16.18 10.25
C ASP A 191 23.10 17.41 10.40
N LEU A 192 22.52 18.58 10.55
CA LEU A 192 23.20 19.87 10.61
C LEU A 192 22.96 20.55 11.95
N LEU A 193 23.78 21.56 12.28
CA LEU A 193 23.63 22.37 13.49
C LEU A 193 23.65 21.53 14.77
N ASP A 194 24.64 20.62 14.88
CA ASP A 194 24.80 19.70 16.01
C ASP A 194 23.54 18.83 16.23
N GLY A 195 22.95 18.31 15.13
CA GLY A 195 21.76 17.45 15.14
C GLY A 195 20.44 18.19 15.35
N ARG A 196 20.45 19.53 15.40
CA ARG A 196 19.22 20.33 15.53
C ARG A 196 18.42 20.45 14.24
N LEU A 197 19.04 20.13 13.11
CA LEU A 197 18.40 20.15 11.79
C LEU A 197 18.72 18.84 11.06
N ARG A 198 17.69 18.05 10.78
CA ARG A 198 17.78 16.89 9.91
C ARG A 198 17.06 17.19 8.61
N PHE A 199 17.73 16.92 7.50
CA PHE A 199 17.17 17.04 6.17
C PHE A 199 17.50 15.80 5.34
N ASN A 200 16.49 15.14 4.82
CA ASN A 200 16.61 14.03 3.88
C ASN A 200 15.86 14.38 2.61
N ILE A 201 16.43 14.03 1.47
CA ILE A 201 15.77 14.13 0.17
C ILE A 201 16.16 12.94 -0.69
N ALA A 202 15.19 12.38 -1.40
CA ALA A 202 15.40 11.32 -2.38
C ALA A 202 14.65 11.64 -3.67
N ALA A 203 15.23 11.22 -4.80
CA ALA A 203 14.56 11.16 -6.08
C ALA A 203 14.58 9.73 -6.58
N PHE A 204 13.45 9.25 -7.08
CA PHE A 204 13.30 7.88 -7.53
C PHE A 204 12.66 7.78 -8.92
N HIS A 205 12.92 6.67 -9.57
CA HIS A 205 12.32 6.25 -10.83
C HIS A 205 12.06 4.75 -10.77
N ASN A 206 10.79 4.36 -10.89
CA ASN A 206 10.32 2.98 -10.92
C ASN A 206 9.78 2.68 -12.31
N SER A 207 10.29 1.65 -12.96
CA SER A 207 9.73 1.06 -14.17
C SER A 207 9.13 -0.30 -13.80
N ILE A 208 7.84 -0.45 -14.03
CA ILE A 208 7.06 -1.64 -13.67
C ILE A 208 6.59 -2.29 -14.96
N ASP A 209 7.09 -3.48 -15.24
CA ASP A 209 6.69 -4.27 -16.40
C ASP A 209 5.56 -5.23 -15.99
N ASP A 210 4.57 -5.41 -16.86
CA ASP A 210 3.41 -6.29 -16.65
C ASP A 210 2.65 -6.00 -15.35
N MET A 211 2.41 -4.74 -15.00
CA MET A 211 1.75 -4.31 -13.77
C MET A 211 0.43 -5.05 -13.55
N GLN A 212 0.29 -5.71 -12.41
CA GLN A 212 -0.94 -6.43 -12.05
C GLN A 212 -1.97 -5.47 -11.43
N ARG A 213 -3.17 -5.44 -12.02
CA ARG A 213 -4.30 -4.62 -11.56
C ARG A 213 -5.55 -5.46 -11.37
N GLU A 214 -6.28 -5.22 -10.28
CA GLU A 214 -7.60 -5.81 -10.06
C GLU A 214 -8.66 -4.92 -10.72
N LEU A 215 -9.28 -5.43 -11.78
CA LEU A 215 -10.34 -4.73 -12.51
C LEU A 215 -11.72 -5.14 -12.04
N ASN A 216 -12.63 -4.17 -12.08
CA ASN A 216 -14.07 -4.38 -11.92
C ASN A 216 -14.75 -4.10 -13.27
N VAL A 217 -15.09 -5.15 -13.99
CA VAL A 217 -15.67 -5.07 -15.31
C VAL A 217 -17.20 -5.18 -15.22
N PRO A 218 -17.98 -4.20 -15.71
CA PRO A 218 -19.44 -4.31 -15.79
C PRO A 218 -19.87 -5.48 -16.65
N ASP A 219 -20.86 -6.23 -16.20
CA ASP A 219 -21.42 -7.36 -16.93
C ASP A 219 -22.94 -7.42 -16.79
N THR A 220 -23.66 -7.84 -17.83
CA THR A 220 -25.13 -7.85 -17.86
C THR A 220 -25.75 -8.96 -17.01
N ASP A 221 -25.05 -10.08 -16.84
CA ASP A 221 -25.61 -11.26 -16.17
C ASP A 221 -25.20 -11.34 -14.70
N VAL A 222 -23.98 -10.86 -14.36
CA VAL A 222 -23.42 -10.96 -13.02
C VAL A 222 -23.14 -9.60 -12.38
N ILE A 223 -23.49 -8.52 -13.11
CA ILE A 223 -23.32 -7.12 -12.75
C ILE A 223 -21.85 -6.69 -12.68
N VAL A 224 -20.99 -7.42 -11.98
CA VAL A 224 -19.55 -7.15 -11.86
C VAL A 224 -18.75 -8.44 -11.99
N LEU A 225 -17.81 -8.43 -12.90
CA LEU A 225 -16.69 -9.36 -12.93
C LEU A 225 -15.50 -8.69 -12.25
N GLN A 226 -14.80 -9.42 -11.42
CA GLN A 226 -13.63 -8.95 -10.70
C GLN A 226 -12.49 -9.92 -10.92
N GLY A 227 -11.35 -9.40 -11.34
CA GLY A 227 -10.17 -10.23 -11.55
C GLY A 227 -8.91 -9.39 -11.70
N THR A 228 -7.79 -10.00 -11.37
CA THR A 228 -6.45 -9.46 -11.59
C THR A 228 -5.99 -9.80 -12.99
N ILE A 229 -5.44 -8.81 -13.66
CA ILE A 229 -4.84 -8.92 -14.99
C ILE A 229 -3.48 -8.24 -15.01
N ASN A 230 -2.64 -8.52 -15.99
CA ASN A 230 -1.50 -7.70 -16.34
C ASN A 230 -2.00 -6.54 -17.21
N ALA A 231 -2.04 -5.34 -16.61
CA ALA A 231 -2.68 -4.16 -17.21
C ALA A 231 -1.79 -3.47 -18.25
N GLY A 232 -0.48 -3.61 -18.14
CA GLY A 232 0.51 -2.98 -18.99
C GLY A 232 1.75 -2.55 -18.22
N ASP A 233 2.60 -1.77 -18.87
CA ASP A 233 3.82 -1.25 -18.29
C ASP A 233 3.60 0.17 -17.75
N VAL A 234 4.28 0.49 -16.67
CA VAL A 234 4.06 1.74 -15.92
C VAL A 234 5.40 2.32 -15.46
N THR A 235 5.54 3.63 -15.62
CA THR A 235 6.61 4.40 -15.01
C THR A 235 6.06 5.27 -13.89
N ILE A 236 6.70 5.24 -12.71
CA ILE A 236 6.44 6.14 -11.58
C ILE A 236 7.75 6.79 -11.18
N LYS A 237 7.78 8.13 -11.16
CA LYS A 237 8.93 8.92 -10.73
C LYS A 237 8.52 9.93 -9.68
N GLY A 238 9.44 10.31 -8.80
CA GLY A 238 9.09 11.25 -7.75
C GLY A 238 10.26 11.78 -6.96
N ILE A 239 9.91 12.68 -6.05
CA ILE A 239 10.82 13.28 -5.07
C ILE A 239 10.14 13.21 -3.71
N GLU A 240 10.89 12.78 -2.70
CA GLU A 240 10.48 12.79 -1.31
C GLU A 240 11.46 13.60 -0.49
N ALA A 241 10.97 14.38 0.47
CA ALA A 241 11.81 15.17 1.37
C ALA A 241 11.23 15.20 2.77
N ASP A 242 12.10 15.00 3.76
CA ASP A 242 11.80 15.15 5.18
C ASP A 242 12.71 16.20 5.80
N PHE A 243 12.10 17.07 6.60
CA PHE A 243 12.78 18.12 7.31
C PHE A 243 12.32 18.13 8.76
N ILE A 244 13.26 18.01 9.69
CA ILE A 244 13.03 18.08 11.14
C ILE A 244 13.96 19.14 11.70
N ALA A 245 13.40 20.16 12.34
CA ALA A 245 14.19 21.24 12.92
C ALA A 245 13.81 21.51 14.38
N LEU A 246 14.81 21.53 15.23
CA LEU A 246 14.73 22.04 16.59
C LEU A 246 15.18 23.51 16.59
N LEU A 247 14.24 24.43 16.27
CA LEU A 247 14.51 25.85 16.09
C LEU A 247 14.89 26.56 17.40
N ALA A 248 14.39 26.05 18.54
CA ALA A 248 14.79 26.39 19.87
C ALA A 248 14.76 25.11 20.73
N GLU A 249 15.33 25.13 21.95
CA GLU A 249 15.31 23.96 22.84
C GLU A 249 13.89 23.40 23.09
N ASN A 250 12.90 24.26 22.97
CA ASN A 250 11.50 23.97 23.23
C ASN A 250 10.57 24.14 22.03
N PHE A 251 11.12 24.34 20.82
CA PHE A 251 10.32 24.55 19.62
C PHE A 251 10.83 23.71 18.44
N SER A 252 10.01 22.77 17.97
CA SER A 252 10.30 21.90 16.85
C SER A 252 9.31 22.06 15.70
N VAL A 253 9.80 21.87 14.49
CA VAL A 253 9.04 21.86 13.23
C VAL A 253 9.40 20.59 12.46
N ASN A 254 8.39 19.89 11.95
CA ASN A 254 8.56 18.74 11.05
C ASN A 254 7.79 19.00 9.77
N LEU A 255 8.42 18.74 8.64
CA LEU A 255 7.83 18.80 7.29
C LEU A 255 8.18 17.52 6.55
N SER A 256 7.17 16.83 6.04
CA SER A 256 7.34 15.76 5.04
C SER A 256 6.65 16.20 3.76
N TYR A 257 7.30 15.99 2.62
CA TYR A 257 6.81 16.35 1.30
C TYR A 257 7.06 15.19 0.33
N GLY A 258 6.06 14.87 -0.49
CA GLY A 258 6.16 13.91 -1.58
C GLY A 258 5.51 14.49 -2.83
N TRP A 259 6.23 14.40 -3.93
CA TRP A 259 5.72 14.62 -5.27
C TRP A 259 6.02 13.40 -6.13
N GLN A 260 5.02 12.94 -6.88
CA GLN A 260 5.15 11.79 -7.77
C GLN A 260 4.30 11.97 -9.02
N ASP A 261 4.78 11.41 -10.09
CA ASP A 261 4.12 11.37 -11.39
C ASP A 261 4.18 9.94 -11.91
N GLY A 262 3.06 9.44 -12.40
CA GLY A 262 2.95 8.08 -12.89
C GLY A 262 2.14 8.00 -14.17
N GLU A 263 2.64 7.22 -15.12
CA GLU A 263 2.03 7.05 -16.43
C GLU A 263 2.08 5.60 -16.90
N TYR A 264 1.10 5.22 -17.72
CA TYR A 264 1.15 3.97 -18.47
C TYR A 264 2.06 4.16 -19.69
N ASP A 265 3.14 3.39 -19.78
CA ASP A 265 4.02 3.32 -20.95
C ASP A 265 3.38 2.46 -22.05
N SER A 266 2.70 1.40 -21.63
CA SER A 266 1.88 0.54 -22.47
C SER A 266 0.61 0.09 -21.74
N VAL A 267 -0.43 -0.24 -22.46
CA VAL A 267 -1.69 -0.77 -21.92
C VAL A 267 -2.04 -2.07 -22.64
N ASN A 268 -2.43 -3.08 -21.87
CA ASN A 268 -2.93 -4.32 -22.44
C ASN A 268 -4.19 -4.06 -23.29
N PRO A 269 -4.15 -4.31 -24.62
CA PRO A 269 -5.23 -3.93 -25.52
C PRO A 269 -6.57 -4.64 -25.21
N ASP A 270 -6.54 -5.82 -24.61
CA ASP A 270 -7.74 -6.58 -24.27
C ASP A 270 -8.54 -5.92 -23.16
N PHE A 271 -7.89 -5.11 -22.33
CA PHE A 271 -8.47 -4.44 -21.17
C PHE A 271 -8.42 -2.91 -21.21
N ALA A 272 -7.89 -2.34 -22.31
CA ALA A 272 -7.73 -0.90 -22.46
C ALA A 272 -9.02 -0.09 -22.25
N ALA A 273 -10.18 -0.67 -22.57
CA ALA A 273 -11.49 -0.03 -22.37
C ALA A 273 -11.87 0.14 -20.87
N PHE A 274 -11.19 -0.56 -19.96
CA PHE A 274 -11.46 -0.53 -18.52
C PHE A 274 -10.38 0.23 -17.73
N LEU A 275 -9.39 0.77 -18.43
CA LEU A 275 -8.29 1.52 -17.84
C LEU A 275 -8.39 2.99 -18.27
N GLY A 276 -8.38 3.88 -17.30
CA GLY A 276 -8.28 5.32 -17.53
C GLY A 276 -6.82 5.76 -17.78
N PRO A 277 -6.63 7.01 -18.19
CA PRO A 277 -5.29 7.51 -18.51
C PRO A 277 -4.39 7.76 -17.30
N GLU A 278 -4.96 7.90 -16.10
CA GLU A 278 -4.23 8.20 -14.87
C GLU A 278 -4.13 6.94 -14.00
N LEU A 279 -3.00 6.72 -13.37
CA LEU A 279 -2.85 5.63 -12.38
C LEU A 279 -3.73 5.89 -11.17
N PRO A 280 -4.57 4.92 -10.75
CA PRO A 280 -5.42 5.10 -9.60
C PRO A 280 -4.64 5.07 -8.29
N ARG A 281 -5.16 5.80 -7.29
CA ARG A 281 -4.61 5.88 -5.93
C ARG A 281 -3.21 6.47 -5.83
N LEU A 282 -2.73 7.10 -6.89
CA LEU A 282 -1.48 7.83 -6.95
C LEU A 282 -1.77 9.32 -6.79
N ALA A 283 -1.60 9.88 -5.59
CA ALA A 283 -1.76 11.30 -5.34
C ALA A 283 -0.49 12.04 -5.81
N PRO A 284 -0.56 12.97 -6.78
CA PRO A 284 0.62 13.63 -7.32
C PRO A 284 1.41 14.39 -6.25
N THR A 285 0.73 15.05 -5.33
CA THR A 285 1.37 15.82 -4.26
C THR A 285 0.78 15.46 -2.91
N ASN A 286 1.64 15.27 -1.93
CA ASN A 286 1.25 15.16 -0.53
C ASN A 286 2.28 15.85 0.37
N TYR A 287 1.83 16.48 1.44
CA TYR A 287 2.72 16.99 2.48
C TYR A 287 2.06 17.01 3.85
N SER A 288 2.90 17.02 4.87
CA SER A 288 2.51 17.19 6.26
C SER A 288 3.48 18.14 6.95
N LEU A 289 2.95 19.20 7.54
CA LEU A 289 3.68 20.17 8.34
C LEU A 289 3.16 20.10 9.78
N SER A 290 4.04 19.97 10.74
CA SER A 290 3.68 20.05 12.16
C SER A 290 4.68 20.84 12.96
N PHE A 291 4.22 21.42 14.05
CA PHE A 291 5.07 22.04 15.04
C PHE A 291 4.64 21.68 16.46
N SER A 292 5.60 21.74 17.36
CA SER A 292 5.40 21.57 18.80
C SER A 292 6.21 22.63 19.55
N TRP A 293 5.56 23.30 20.49
CA TRP A 293 6.19 24.34 21.31
C TRP A 293 5.88 24.14 22.78
N ASP A 294 6.93 23.96 23.58
CA ASP A 294 6.86 23.82 25.03
C ASP A 294 7.12 25.16 25.70
N ILE A 295 6.16 25.64 26.48
CA ILE A 295 6.24 26.89 27.23
C ILE A 295 6.28 26.56 28.72
N TYR A 296 7.44 26.73 29.32
CA TYR A 296 7.65 26.47 30.75
C TYR A 296 7.12 27.61 31.60
N LEU A 297 6.23 27.30 32.52
CA LEU A 297 5.64 28.20 33.48
C LEU A 297 6.08 27.80 34.89
N GLY A 298 6.09 28.75 35.84
CA GLY A 298 6.38 28.41 37.24
C GLY A 298 5.43 27.40 37.89
N THR A 299 4.26 27.19 37.27
CA THR A 299 3.20 26.27 37.72
C THR A 299 3.04 25.02 36.84
N GLY A 300 3.93 24.81 35.87
CA GLY A 300 3.86 23.68 34.96
C GLY A 300 4.34 23.98 33.55
N LEU A 301 3.89 23.20 32.59
CA LEU A 301 4.24 23.25 31.17
C LEU A 301 2.98 23.44 30.34
N ILE A 302 3.01 24.32 29.35
CA ILE A 302 2.05 24.35 28.25
C ILE A 302 2.75 23.84 27.01
N ASN A 303 2.23 22.78 26.40
CA ASN A 303 2.62 22.30 25.08
C ASN A 303 1.58 22.71 24.04
N LEU A 304 1.99 23.45 23.03
CA LEU A 304 1.20 23.84 21.88
C LEU A 304 1.58 22.97 20.68
N MET A 305 0.62 22.30 20.10
CA MET A 305 0.83 21.49 18.90
C MET A 305 -0.13 21.93 17.80
N ALA A 306 0.34 21.96 16.56
CA ALA A 306 -0.52 22.00 15.39
C ALA A 306 0.09 21.18 14.26
N SER A 307 -0.79 20.66 13.42
CA SER A 307 -0.40 19.95 12.20
C SER A 307 -1.35 20.31 11.06
N HIS A 308 -0.79 20.38 9.87
CA HIS A 308 -1.54 20.52 8.63
C HIS A 308 -1.06 19.47 7.64
N SER A 309 -1.99 18.74 7.04
CA SER A 309 -1.70 17.79 5.97
C SER A 309 -2.53 18.08 4.74
N TYR A 310 -1.91 17.86 3.59
CA TYR A 310 -2.51 17.98 2.28
C TYR A 310 -2.25 16.72 1.47
N ARG A 311 -3.24 16.29 0.72
CA ARG A 311 -3.14 15.25 -0.28
C ARG A 311 -3.94 15.67 -1.50
N GLU A 312 -3.28 15.75 -2.64
CA GLU A 312 -3.88 16.14 -3.91
C GLU A 312 -4.91 15.11 -4.39
N GLY A 313 -5.94 15.61 -5.07
CA GLY A 313 -6.98 14.79 -5.67
C GLY A 313 -6.41 13.84 -6.72
N HIS A 314 -6.93 12.61 -6.77
CA HIS A 314 -6.42 11.57 -7.66
C HIS A 314 -7.52 10.55 -7.97
N PRO A 315 -7.40 9.79 -9.07
CA PRO A 315 -8.36 8.73 -9.39
C PRO A 315 -8.43 7.67 -8.29
N TYR A 316 -9.66 7.22 -8.05
CA TYR A 316 -9.91 6.15 -7.09
C TYR A 316 -9.80 4.76 -7.73
N ASP A 317 -10.41 4.59 -8.91
CA ASP A 317 -10.52 3.33 -9.64
C ASP A 317 -9.71 3.34 -10.96
N ASP A 318 -9.45 2.15 -11.48
CA ASP A 318 -8.63 1.97 -12.68
C ASP A 318 -9.26 2.59 -13.93
N ALA A 319 -10.58 2.70 -14.00
CA ALA A 319 -11.29 3.34 -15.11
C ALA A 319 -11.34 4.89 -14.99
N ASN A 320 -10.83 5.46 -13.91
CA ASN A 320 -10.86 6.88 -13.58
C ASN A 320 -12.28 7.50 -13.56
N ASN A 321 -13.30 6.68 -13.32
CA ASN A 321 -14.68 7.15 -13.22
C ASN A 321 -14.92 8.03 -12.01
N GLN A 322 -14.09 7.84 -10.97
CA GLN A 322 -14.20 8.53 -9.70
C GLN A 322 -12.83 9.07 -9.28
N LYS A 323 -12.85 10.27 -8.69
CA LYS A 323 -11.67 10.90 -8.14
C LYS A 323 -11.90 11.29 -6.67
N PHE A 324 -10.88 11.13 -5.86
CA PHE A 324 -10.81 11.85 -4.60
C PHE A 324 -10.54 13.32 -4.91
N GLU A 325 -11.23 14.21 -4.21
CA GLU A 325 -10.89 15.62 -4.20
C GLU A 325 -9.65 15.86 -3.33
N ASP A 326 -9.08 17.06 -3.42
CA ASP A 326 -8.03 17.51 -2.52
C ASP A 326 -8.44 17.32 -1.07
N GLN A 327 -7.59 16.76 -0.26
CA GLN A 327 -7.84 16.53 1.16
C GLN A 327 -6.93 17.42 1.98
N ARG A 328 -7.53 18.20 2.88
CA ARG A 328 -6.81 19.07 3.81
C ARG A 328 -7.24 18.76 5.23
N ARG A 329 -6.29 18.72 6.13
CA ARG A 329 -6.59 18.47 7.54
C ARG A 329 -5.68 19.26 8.45
N THR A 330 -6.26 20.19 9.19
CA THR A 330 -5.57 20.92 10.24
C THR A 330 -6.05 20.44 11.61
N ASN A 331 -5.11 20.09 12.48
CA ASN A 331 -5.37 19.77 13.86
C ASN A 331 -4.54 20.70 14.76
N ALA A 332 -5.07 21.04 15.92
CA ALA A 332 -4.34 21.80 16.92
C ALA A 332 -4.70 21.37 18.34
N SER A 333 -3.76 21.49 19.28
CA SER A 333 -4.02 21.25 20.68
C SER A 333 -3.19 22.17 21.58
N ILE A 334 -3.77 22.44 22.74
CA ILE A 334 -3.13 23.10 23.87
C ILE A 334 -3.18 22.11 25.04
N ASN A 335 -2.04 21.67 25.52
CA ASN A 335 -1.91 20.71 26.60
C ASN A 335 -1.23 21.41 27.77
N TRP A 336 -1.87 21.44 28.93
CA TRP A 336 -1.27 21.94 30.14
C TRP A 336 -0.93 20.79 31.09
N PHE A 337 0.27 20.76 31.60
CA PHE A 337 0.78 19.83 32.60
C PHE A 337 1.11 20.61 33.87
N SER A 338 0.58 20.18 35.02
CA SER A 338 0.90 20.79 36.29
C SER A 338 2.35 20.49 36.69
N GLY A 339 2.97 21.40 37.44
CA GLY A 339 4.37 21.28 37.87
C GLY A 339 4.65 20.08 38.80
N ASN A 340 3.63 19.42 39.32
CA ASN A 340 3.74 18.19 40.11
C ASN A 340 3.31 16.93 39.34
N ASP A 341 3.11 17.06 38.03
CA ASP A 341 2.66 15.99 37.11
C ASP A 341 1.33 15.30 37.49
N ALA A 342 0.58 15.87 38.43
CA ALA A 342 -0.70 15.30 38.86
C ALA A 342 -1.84 15.58 37.90
N TRP A 343 -1.81 16.70 37.20
CA TRP A 343 -2.83 17.12 36.28
C TRP A 343 -2.30 17.29 34.87
N ASN A 344 -3.06 16.75 33.90
CA ASN A 344 -2.93 17.07 32.49
C ASN A 344 -4.30 17.51 31.95
N VAL A 345 -4.36 18.68 31.31
CA VAL A 345 -5.56 19.21 30.68
C VAL A 345 -5.25 19.53 29.24
N ALA A 346 -5.96 18.89 28.32
CA ALA A 346 -5.81 19.06 26.88
C ALA A 346 -7.09 19.63 26.26
N LEU A 347 -6.98 20.75 25.58
CA LEU A 347 -7.98 21.27 24.66
C LEU A 347 -7.50 21.00 23.24
N TYR A 348 -8.31 20.34 22.43
CA TYR A 348 -7.95 20.03 21.07
C TYR A 348 -9.05 20.28 20.05
N GLY A 349 -8.64 20.54 18.83
CA GLY A 349 -9.49 20.56 17.65
C GLY A 349 -8.89 19.70 16.55
N LYS A 350 -9.71 18.86 15.95
CA LYS A 350 -9.34 18.01 14.81
C LYS A 350 -10.14 18.42 13.59
N ASN A 351 -9.49 18.36 12.42
CA ASN A 351 -10.10 18.74 11.16
C ASN A 351 -10.74 20.13 11.23
N LEU A 352 -9.95 21.14 11.62
CA LEU A 352 -10.43 22.51 11.84
C LEU A 352 -10.98 23.18 10.57
N GLU A 353 -10.64 22.69 9.41
CA GLU A 353 -11.15 23.14 8.11
C GLU A 353 -12.54 22.57 7.80
N ASP A 354 -12.99 21.55 8.57
CA ASP A 354 -14.24 20.83 8.36
C ASP A 354 -14.28 20.10 7.00
N ASP A 355 -13.13 19.60 6.58
CA ASP A 355 -12.97 18.89 5.32
C ASP A 355 -13.56 17.47 5.44
N ALA A 356 -14.82 17.31 4.98
CA ALA A 356 -15.59 16.08 5.07
C ALA A 356 -15.46 15.24 3.80
N ASN A 357 -14.27 14.75 3.53
CA ASN A 357 -13.94 13.91 2.38
C ASN A 357 -14.26 12.42 2.60
N TRP A 358 -14.28 11.67 1.50
CA TRP A 358 -14.42 10.23 1.54
C TRP A 358 -13.20 9.58 2.19
N GLY A 359 -13.43 8.64 3.10
CA GLY A 359 -12.37 7.84 3.72
C GLY A 359 -11.85 6.75 2.80
N ASN A 360 -12.76 6.14 2.06
CA ASN A 360 -12.53 5.16 1.02
C ASN A 360 -13.73 5.19 0.07
N LEU A 361 -13.58 4.67 -1.12
CA LEU A 361 -14.67 4.52 -2.08
C LEU A 361 -14.74 3.07 -2.54
N THR A 362 -15.94 2.61 -2.81
CA THR A 362 -16.18 1.34 -3.48
C THR A 362 -17.13 1.62 -4.63
N SER A 363 -16.68 1.36 -5.85
CA SER A 363 -17.52 1.40 -7.03
C SER A 363 -18.01 0.00 -7.33
N ILE A 364 -19.32 -0.15 -7.45
CA ILE A 364 -19.92 -1.42 -7.85
C ILE A 364 -20.38 -1.27 -9.30
N ALA A 365 -19.53 -1.71 -10.21
CA ALA A 365 -19.74 -1.75 -11.66
C ALA A 365 -20.22 -0.43 -12.28
N GLY A 366 -19.84 0.71 -11.73
CA GLY A 366 -20.33 2.00 -12.18
C GLY A 366 -21.82 2.26 -11.89
N LEU A 367 -22.54 1.33 -11.24
CA LEU A 367 -23.95 1.48 -10.90
C LEU A 367 -24.16 2.37 -9.67
N TRP A 368 -23.31 2.23 -8.68
CA TRP A 368 -23.28 3.10 -7.51
C TRP A 368 -21.90 3.12 -6.85
N ILE A 369 -21.70 4.18 -6.10
CA ILE A 369 -20.51 4.41 -5.31
C ILE A 369 -20.92 4.53 -3.86
N ALA A 370 -20.19 3.86 -3.00
CA ALA A 370 -20.40 3.90 -1.56
C ALA A 370 -19.05 4.02 -0.84
N GLY A 371 -19.07 4.67 0.31
CA GLY A 371 -17.86 4.75 1.15
C GLY A 371 -18.15 5.44 2.47
N PRO A 372 -17.35 5.19 3.50
CA PRO A 372 -17.42 5.94 4.73
C PRO A 372 -16.89 7.34 4.51
N MET A 373 -17.62 8.32 4.99
CA MET A 373 -17.10 9.69 5.09
C MET A 373 -16.16 9.81 6.29
N LYS A 374 -15.08 10.55 6.13
CA LYS A 374 -14.25 10.95 7.26
C LYS A 374 -15.07 11.89 8.17
N LYS A 375 -14.77 11.83 9.46
CA LYS A 375 -15.39 12.73 10.42
C LYS A 375 -15.06 14.19 10.09
N GLY A 376 -16.05 15.06 10.16
CA GLY A 376 -15.90 16.49 10.09
C GLY A 376 -15.13 17.05 11.28
N ARG A 377 -15.26 18.34 11.55
CA ARG A 377 -14.58 19.03 12.64
C ARG A 377 -15.00 18.50 14.01
N GLU A 378 -14.01 18.26 14.86
CA GLU A 378 -14.21 17.80 16.23
C GLU A 378 -13.44 18.70 17.19
N TYR A 379 -14.05 19.03 18.33
CA TYR A 379 -13.39 19.69 19.47
C TYR A 379 -13.53 18.81 20.71
N GLY A 380 -12.52 18.80 21.55
CA GLY A 380 -12.57 18.04 22.79
C GLY A 380 -11.77 18.69 23.91
N LEU A 381 -12.20 18.38 25.12
CA LEU A 381 -11.49 18.66 26.35
C LEU A 381 -11.21 17.33 27.06
N GLU A 382 -9.96 17.10 27.40
CA GLU A 382 -9.54 15.92 28.15
C GLU A 382 -8.87 16.37 29.44
N ILE A 383 -9.24 15.73 30.54
CA ILE A 383 -8.68 16.03 31.87
C ILE A 383 -8.22 14.71 32.48
N ASN A 384 -6.93 14.61 32.77
CA ASN A 384 -6.34 13.45 33.40
C ASN A 384 -5.78 13.85 34.77
N TYR A 385 -6.04 13.03 35.78
CA TYR A 385 -5.49 13.18 37.11
C TYR A 385 -4.80 11.90 37.55
N ARG A 386 -3.57 12.04 38.02
CA ARG A 386 -2.78 10.94 38.57
C ARG A 386 -2.73 11.08 40.10
N PHE A 387 -3.16 10.06 40.81
CA PHE A 387 -3.13 9.96 42.28
C PHE A 387 -1.74 9.69 42.81
#